data_c6ee75422a5b3dc74e06083168ece152
#
_entry.id   c6ee75422a5b3dc74e06083168ece152
#
_cell.length_a   1.000
_cell.length_b   1.000
_cell.length_c   1.000
_cell.angle_alpha   90.00
_cell.angle_beta   90.00
_cell.angle_gamma   90.00
#
_symmetry.space_group_name_H-M   'P 1'
#
loop_
_entity.id
_entity.type
_entity.pdbx_description
1 polymer ?
#
loop_
_entity_poly.entity_id
_entity_poly.type
_entity_poly.pdbx_seq_one_letter_code
_entity_poly.pdbx_strand_id
1 'polypeptide(L)'
;QVERAALDSIRAIMIIRAYRIRGHLAADLDPLGMTDRGNHPELDPVSYGFTEADMDRPIFIDNVLGLTHASMRQIIDIVRRTYCGTFALQYMHISDPAQAAWLKERIEGYGKEIAFTREGRKAILNKLVEAEGYEKFLHVKYMGTKRFGLDGGEALIPAMEAIIKRGG
;
A
#
# COMPACT_ATOMS: atom_id res chain seq x y z
N GLN A 1 33.88 11.09 8.03
CA GLN A 1 32.50 11.60 8.08
C GLN A 1 31.79 11.50 6.74
N VAL A 2 32.43 11.95 5.63
CA VAL A 2 31.83 11.90 4.27
C VAL A 2 31.53 10.47 3.84
N GLU A 3 32.43 9.55 4.08
CA GLU A 3 32.29 8.14 3.71
C GLU A 3 31.13 7.47 4.45
N ARG A 4 30.95 7.77 5.74
CA ARG A 4 29.81 7.29 6.53
C ARG A 4 28.48 7.86 6.00
N ALA A 5 28.43 9.15 5.69
CA ALA A 5 27.24 9.79 5.16
C ALA A 5 26.83 9.22 3.78
N ALA A 6 27.82 8.96 2.92
CA ALA A 6 27.56 8.31 1.63
C ALA A 6 27.02 6.88 1.80
N LEU A 7 27.61 6.11 2.73
CA LEU A 7 27.16 4.75 3.03
C LEU A 7 25.74 4.72 3.59
N ASP A 8 25.41 5.66 4.50
CA ASP A 8 24.06 5.78 5.04
C ASP A 8 23.02 6.11 3.96
N SER A 9 23.37 7.02 3.02
CA SER A 9 22.50 7.34 1.87
C SER A 9 22.25 6.11 0.99
N ILE A 10 23.28 5.36 0.65
CA ILE A 10 23.16 4.14 -0.15
C ILE A 10 22.26 3.13 0.57
N ARG A 11 22.47 2.86 1.85
CA ARG A 11 21.69 1.93 2.66
C ARG A 11 20.23 2.37 2.80
N ALA A 12 19.98 3.67 2.96
CA ALA A 12 18.64 4.23 3.00
C ALA A 12 17.89 4.02 1.66
N ILE A 13 18.56 4.24 0.53
CA ILE A 13 17.97 3.96 -0.79
C ILE A 13 17.72 2.46 -1.00
N MET A 14 18.61 1.60 -0.50
CA MET A 14 18.43 0.14 -0.59
C MET A 14 17.19 -0.31 0.18
N ILE A 15 16.95 0.16 1.40
CA ILE A 15 15.77 -0.22 2.18
C ILE A 15 14.48 0.34 1.56
N ILE A 16 14.48 1.58 1.04
CA ILE A 16 13.34 2.12 0.28
C ILE A 16 13.01 1.22 -0.91
N ARG A 17 14.03 0.78 -1.66
CA ARG A 17 13.86 -0.16 -2.78
C ARG A 17 13.32 -1.51 -2.32
N ALA A 18 13.77 -2.04 -1.19
CA ALA A 18 13.26 -3.28 -0.62
C ALA A 18 11.75 -3.18 -0.32
N TYR A 19 11.29 -2.09 0.28
CA TYR A 19 9.86 -1.87 0.50
C TYR A 19 9.06 -1.76 -0.80
N ARG A 20 9.58 -1.11 -1.84
CA ARG A 20 8.92 -1.04 -3.17
C ARG A 20 8.72 -2.42 -3.79
N ILE A 21 9.66 -3.34 -3.57
CA ILE A 21 9.63 -4.69 -4.16
C ILE A 21 8.85 -5.66 -3.27
N ARG A 22 9.03 -5.61 -1.94
CA ARG A 22 8.58 -6.64 -1.00
C ARG A 22 7.72 -6.13 0.16
N GLY A 23 7.43 -4.84 0.22
CA GLY A 23 6.58 -4.29 1.31
C GLY A 23 5.21 -4.95 1.39
N HIS A 24 4.67 -5.43 0.26
CA HIS A 24 3.41 -6.17 0.22
C HIS A 24 3.40 -7.45 1.07
N LEU A 25 4.57 -8.07 1.30
CA LEU A 25 4.69 -9.26 2.16
C LEU A 25 4.42 -8.95 3.64
N ALA A 26 4.67 -7.71 4.06
CA ALA A 26 4.41 -7.23 5.41
C ALA A 26 3.08 -6.47 5.53
N ALA A 27 2.28 -6.42 4.45
CA ALA A 27 0.99 -5.73 4.43
C ALA A 27 -0.09 -6.50 5.20
N ASP A 28 -1.06 -5.75 5.74
CA ASP A 28 -2.21 -6.28 6.48
C ASP A 28 -3.35 -6.62 5.53
N LEU A 29 -3.19 -7.71 4.79
CA LEU A 29 -4.13 -8.14 3.75
C LEU A 29 -5.15 -9.17 4.24
N ASP A 30 -5.02 -9.66 5.48
CA ASP A 30 -5.92 -10.64 6.05
C ASP A 30 -6.80 -10.01 7.15
N PRO A 31 -8.07 -9.68 6.85
CA PRO A 31 -8.97 -9.06 7.82
C PRO A 31 -9.33 -9.98 8.98
N LEU A 32 -9.10 -11.29 8.85
CA LEU A 32 -9.37 -12.27 9.91
C LEU A 32 -8.14 -12.51 10.80
N GLY A 33 -6.96 -12.01 10.41
CA GLY A 33 -5.72 -12.16 11.17
C GLY A 33 -5.24 -13.61 11.30
N MET A 34 -5.58 -14.47 10.36
CA MET A 34 -5.23 -15.90 10.36
C MET A 34 -3.86 -16.16 9.72
N THR A 35 -3.36 -15.22 8.93
CA THR A 35 -2.09 -15.36 8.22
C THR A 35 -0.96 -14.78 9.04
N ASP A 36 0.09 -15.56 9.29
CA ASP A 36 1.35 -15.04 9.82
C ASP A 36 2.09 -14.28 8.71
N ARG A 37 2.37 -13.00 8.95
CA ARG A 37 3.09 -12.14 7.99
C ARG A 37 4.58 -12.43 7.94
N GLY A 38 5.09 -13.26 8.84
CA GLY A 38 6.50 -13.64 8.92
C GLY A 38 7.43 -12.48 9.27
N ASN A 39 8.71 -12.80 9.34
CA ASN A 39 9.78 -11.82 9.49
C ASN A 39 10.48 -11.61 8.14
N HIS A 40 10.62 -10.37 7.72
CA HIS A 40 11.27 -9.97 6.48
C HIS A 40 12.52 -9.14 6.79
N PRO A 41 13.69 -9.77 6.98
CA PRO A 41 14.92 -9.06 7.39
C PRO A 41 15.31 -7.92 6.45
N GLU A 42 15.00 -8.03 5.17
CA GLU A 42 15.27 -6.97 4.19
C GLU A 42 14.40 -5.71 4.34
N LEU A 43 13.33 -5.77 5.15
CA LEU A 43 12.51 -4.61 5.52
C LEU A 43 12.91 -4.01 6.87
N ASP A 44 13.93 -4.60 7.53
CA ASP A 44 14.42 -4.15 8.83
C ASP A 44 15.69 -3.29 8.67
N PRO A 45 15.71 -2.03 9.17
CA PRO A 45 16.89 -1.18 9.14
C PRO A 45 18.15 -1.82 9.77
N VAL A 46 17.99 -2.69 10.75
CA VAL A 46 19.10 -3.40 11.40
C VAL A 46 19.89 -4.24 10.40
N SER A 47 19.22 -4.85 9.42
CA SER A 47 19.87 -5.63 8.36
C SER A 47 20.77 -4.78 7.44
N TYR A 48 20.57 -3.47 7.43
CA TYR A 48 21.41 -2.50 6.70
C TYR A 48 22.46 -1.83 7.59
N GLY A 49 22.59 -2.28 8.85
CA GLY A 49 23.58 -1.78 9.81
C GLY A 49 23.18 -0.47 10.49
N PHE A 50 21.90 -0.11 10.52
CA PHE A 50 21.38 0.97 11.35
C PHE A 50 21.09 0.46 12.76
N THR A 51 21.50 1.22 13.76
CA THR A 51 21.18 1.00 15.16
C THR A 51 20.12 2.00 15.63
N GLU A 52 19.52 1.79 16.80
CA GLU A 52 18.55 2.75 17.35
C GLU A 52 19.12 4.17 17.48
N ALA A 53 20.41 4.29 17.78
CA ALA A 53 21.12 5.56 17.86
C ALA A 53 21.23 6.31 16.50
N ASP A 54 21.08 5.58 15.40
CA ASP A 54 21.16 6.14 14.04
C ASP A 54 19.79 6.55 13.50
N MET A 55 18.70 6.10 14.13
CA MET A 55 17.34 6.21 13.58
C MET A 55 16.85 7.64 13.35
N ASP A 56 17.31 8.59 14.14
CA ASP A 56 16.84 9.98 14.09
C ASP A 56 17.82 10.95 13.39
N ARG A 57 18.98 10.42 12.96
CA ARG A 57 20.00 11.21 12.26
C ARG A 57 19.55 11.53 10.82
N PRO A 58 19.73 12.78 10.34
CA PRO A 58 19.37 13.14 8.95
C PRO A 58 20.28 12.42 7.95
N ILE A 59 19.67 11.80 6.96
CA ILE A 59 20.32 11.09 5.86
C ILE A 59 19.92 11.78 4.57
N PHE A 60 20.87 12.04 3.68
CA PHE A 60 20.58 12.57 2.34
C PHE A 60 19.99 11.48 1.45
N ILE A 61 18.82 11.73 0.88
CA ILE A 61 18.09 10.77 0.03
C ILE A 61 17.68 11.35 -1.33
N ASP A 62 18.22 12.52 -1.69
CA ASP A 62 18.10 13.13 -3.03
C ASP A 62 16.66 13.18 -3.59
N ASN A 63 15.75 13.75 -2.85
CA ASN A 63 14.32 13.87 -3.20
C ASN A 63 13.57 12.53 -3.39
N VAL A 64 14.17 11.41 -3.05
CA VAL A 64 13.43 10.15 -2.93
C VAL A 64 12.41 10.31 -1.79
N LEU A 65 11.20 9.82 -1.99
CA LEU A 65 10.04 10.05 -1.10
C LEU A 65 9.60 11.53 -1.00
N GLY A 66 10.05 12.39 -1.92
CA GLY A 66 9.77 13.81 -1.89
C GLY A 66 10.55 14.61 -0.84
N LEU A 67 11.62 14.05 -0.27
CA LEU A 67 12.43 14.64 0.78
C LEU A 67 13.91 14.66 0.37
N THR A 68 14.58 15.80 0.51
CA THR A 68 16.02 15.90 0.28
C THR A 68 16.82 15.18 1.36
N HIS A 69 16.38 15.31 2.62
CA HIS A 69 16.91 14.60 3.77
C HIS A 69 15.76 14.01 4.58
N ALA A 70 15.97 12.83 5.13
CA ALA A 70 15.04 12.20 6.07
C ALA A 70 15.82 11.36 7.09
N SER A 71 15.27 11.21 8.29
CA SER A 71 15.79 10.22 9.23
C SER A 71 15.32 8.82 8.83
N MET A 72 16.04 7.78 9.28
CA MET A 72 15.62 6.40 9.03
C MET A 72 14.21 6.14 9.57
N ARG A 73 13.86 6.70 10.72
CA ARG A 73 12.51 6.62 11.32
C ARG A 73 11.45 7.20 10.40
N GLN A 74 11.71 8.38 9.81
CA GLN A 74 10.80 9.00 8.83
C GLN A 74 10.68 8.16 7.55
N ILE A 75 11.79 7.62 7.05
CA ILE A 75 11.78 6.74 5.87
C ILE A 75 10.90 5.52 6.14
N ILE A 76 11.13 4.81 7.24
CA ILE A 76 10.36 3.60 7.60
C ILE A 76 8.87 3.93 7.79
N ASP A 77 8.54 5.05 8.45
CA ASP A 77 7.16 5.49 8.61
C ASP A 77 6.47 5.69 7.25
N ILE A 78 7.10 6.41 6.32
CA ILE A 78 6.54 6.65 4.99
C ILE A 78 6.36 5.33 4.23
N VAL A 79 7.42 4.51 4.13
CA VAL A 79 7.34 3.30 3.29
C VAL A 79 6.40 2.24 3.88
N ARG A 80 6.30 2.13 5.21
CA ARG A 80 5.32 1.25 5.85
C ARG A 80 3.88 1.70 5.58
N ARG A 81 3.59 2.99 5.72
CA ARG A 81 2.26 3.52 5.41
C ARG A 81 1.90 3.32 3.93
N THR A 82 2.87 3.47 3.05
CA THR A 82 2.66 3.34 1.60
C THR A 82 2.48 1.88 1.16
N TYR A 83 3.28 0.94 1.69
CA TYR A 83 3.40 -0.41 1.13
C TYR A 83 2.92 -1.53 2.05
N CYS A 84 2.71 -1.26 3.34
CA CYS A 84 2.36 -2.28 4.34
C CYS A 84 1.00 -2.02 5.02
N GLY A 85 0.10 -1.27 4.39
CA GLY A 85 -1.24 -1.02 4.89
C GLY A 85 -2.20 -2.19 4.68
N THR A 86 -3.51 -1.90 4.69
CA THR A 86 -4.58 -2.87 4.43
C THR A 86 -4.78 -3.19 2.95
N PHE A 87 -4.01 -2.58 2.09
CA PHE A 87 -3.83 -2.93 0.68
C PHE A 87 -2.35 -2.78 0.31
N ALA A 88 -1.92 -3.42 -0.74
CA ALA A 88 -0.54 -3.35 -1.20
C ALA A 88 -0.49 -3.00 -2.69
N LEU A 89 0.48 -2.17 -3.08
CA LEU A 89 0.74 -1.80 -4.45
C LEU A 89 2.02 -2.48 -4.95
N GLN A 90 1.90 -3.20 -6.05
CA GLN A 90 3.02 -3.82 -6.77
C GLN A 90 3.13 -3.20 -8.16
N TYR A 91 4.16 -2.43 -8.43
CA TYR A 91 4.37 -1.74 -9.71
C TYR A 91 5.79 -1.89 -10.26
N MET A 92 6.69 -2.54 -9.52
CA MET A 92 8.10 -2.70 -9.93
C MET A 92 8.30 -3.59 -11.17
N HIS A 93 7.25 -4.28 -11.62
CA HIS A 93 7.21 -5.04 -12.87
C HIS A 93 6.91 -4.17 -14.10
N ILE A 94 6.48 -2.92 -13.91
CA ILE A 94 6.20 -1.98 -15.01
C ILE A 94 7.52 -1.55 -15.63
N SER A 95 7.71 -1.89 -16.91
CA SER A 95 8.94 -1.61 -17.65
C SER A 95 9.03 -0.17 -18.17
N ASP A 96 7.89 0.53 -18.32
CA ASP A 96 7.88 1.94 -18.69
C ASP A 96 8.26 2.83 -17.49
N PRO A 97 9.41 3.55 -17.55
CA PRO A 97 9.86 4.38 -16.45
C PRO A 97 8.93 5.56 -16.13
N ALA A 98 8.24 6.11 -17.14
CA ALA A 98 7.34 7.23 -16.94
C ALA A 98 6.09 6.81 -16.17
N GLN A 99 5.52 5.65 -16.49
CA GLN A 99 4.39 5.08 -15.75
C GLN A 99 4.77 4.74 -14.31
N ALA A 100 5.93 4.10 -14.10
CA ALA A 100 6.42 3.75 -12.77
C ALA A 100 6.70 5.02 -11.93
N ALA A 101 7.26 6.07 -12.53
CA ALA A 101 7.49 7.36 -11.88
C ALA A 101 6.17 8.03 -11.50
N TRP A 102 5.19 8.03 -12.40
CA TRP A 102 3.86 8.59 -12.16
C TRP A 102 3.13 7.93 -10.97
N LEU A 103 3.23 6.60 -10.84
CA LEU A 103 2.69 5.87 -9.69
C LEU A 103 3.41 6.26 -8.39
N LYS A 104 4.75 6.24 -8.40
CA LYS A 104 5.56 6.62 -7.23
C LYS A 104 5.20 8.00 -6.70
N GLU A 105 5.12 8.97 -7.59
CA GLU A 105 4.81 10.36 -7.23
C GLU A 105 3.46 10.50 -6.55
N ARG A 106 2.49 9.62 -6.87
CA ARG A 106 1.14 9.65 -6.30
C ARG A 106 0.99 8.94 -4.98
N ILE A 107 1.83 7.96 -4.70
CA ILE A 107 1.67 7.11 -3.50
C ILE A 107 2.72 7.38 -2.43
N GLU A 108 3.92 7.83 -2.82
CA GLU A 108 5.02 8.05 -1.87
C GLU A 108 5.03 9.47 -1.30
N GLY A 109 5.50 9.59 -0.07
CA GLY A 109 5.62 10.85 0.64
C GLY A 109 4.49 11.11 1.63
N TYR A 110 4.54 12.29 2.26
CA TYR A 110 3.51 12.70 3.22
C TYR A 110 2.23 13.18 2.53
N GLY A 111 1.09 12.94 3.18
CA GLY A 111 -0.22 13.41 2.70
C GLY A 111 -0.72 12.69 1.45
N LYS A 112 -0.17 11.52 1.16
CA LYS A 112 -0.61 10.67 0.03
C LYS A 112 -1.62 9.60 0.43
N GLU A 113 -1.99 9.53 1.69
CA GLU A 113 -2.98 8.58 2.20
C GLU A 113 -4.35 8.85 1.60
N ILE A 114 -5.05 7.78 1.23
CA ILE A 114 -6.41 7.87 0.72
C ILE A 114 -7.36 8.13 1.90
N ALA A 115 -7.90 9.33 1.98
CA ALA A 115 -8.91 9.69 2.96
C ALA A 115 -10.29 9.79 2.29
N PHE A 116 -11.22 8.96 2.73
CA PHE A 116 -12.61 9.07 2.29
C PHE A 116 -13.39 10.04 3.17
N THR A 117 -14.18 10.91 2.54
CA THR A 117 -15.17 11.72 3.25
C THR A 117 -16.24 10.82 3.88
N ARG A 118 -17.04 11.37 4.79
CA ARG A 118 -18.18 10.64 5.39
C ARG A 118 -19.18 10.20 4.32
N GLU A 119 -19.46 11.07 3.36
CA GLU A 119 -20.34 10.81 2.23
C GLU A 119 -19.77 9.72 1.31
N GLY A 120 -18.46 9.75 1.03
CA GLY A 120 -17.77 8.70 0.25
C GLY A 120 -17.87 7.33 0.93
N ARG A 121 -17.65 7.26 2.25
CA ARG A 121 -17.81 6.01 3.01
C ARG A 121 -19.25 5.49 2.99
N LYS A 122 -20.25 6.38 3.11
CA LYS A 122 -21.66 5.99 2.98
C LYS A 122 -21.99 5.46 1.59
N ALA A 123 -21.47 6.09 0.53
CA ALA A 123 -21.66 5.64 -0.83
C ALA A 123 -21.08 4.24 -1.06
N ILE A 124 -19.87 3.97 -0.56
CA ILE A 124 -19.26 2.63 -0.61
C ILE A 124 -20.12 1.61 0.15
N LEU A 125 -20.53 1.92 1.38
CA LEU A 125 -21.40 1.03 2.17
C LEU A 125 -22.72 0.75 1.44
N ASN A 126 -23.37 1.76 0.85
CA ASN A 126 -24.59 1.56 0.07
C ASN A 126 -24.36 0.56 -1.07
N LYS A 127 -23.26 0.67 -1.80
CA LYS A 127 -22.96 -0.25 -2.90
C LYS A 127 -22.69 -1.68 -2.43
N LEU A 128 -22.07 -1.84 -1.27
CA LEU A 128 -21.89 -3.17 -0.64
C LEU A 128 -23.25 -3.78 -0.25
N VAL A 129 -24.12 -2.99 0.37
CA VAL A 129 -25.48 -3.43 0.75
C VAL A 129 -26.33 -3.74 -0.49
N GLU A 130 -26.26 -2.94 -1.56
CA GLU A 130 -26.95 -3.20 -2.83
C GLU A 130 -26.48 -4.53 -3.44
N ALA A 131 -25.17 -4.79 -3.48
CA ALA A 131 -24.59 -6.02 -4.04
C ALA A 131 -25.06 -7.26 -3.27
N GLU A 132 -24.90 -7.25 -1.93
CA GLU A 132 -25.34 -8.34 -1.07
C GLU A 132 -26.85 -8.53 -1.13
N GLY A 133 -27.63 -7.46 -1.11
CA GLY A 133 -29.08 -7.46 -1.19
C GLY A 133 -29.59 -8.06 -2.50
N TYR A 134 -28.92 -7.76 -3.62
CA TYR A 134 -29.23 -8.35 -4.90
C TYR A 134 -29.02 -9.87 -4.92
N GLU A 135 -27.90 -10.35 -4.40
CA GLU A 135 -27.61 -11.78 -4.31
C GLU A 135 -28.60 -12.51 -3.39
N LYS A 136 -28.96 -11.91 -2.25
CA LYS A 136 -30.00 -12.43 -1.34
C LYS A 136 -31.38 -12.48 -2.02
N PHE A 137 -31.74 -11.43 -2.77
CA PHE A 137 -32.98 -11.43 -3.53
C PHE A 137 -33.03 -12.57 -4.55
N LEU A 138 -31.96 -12.75 -5.33
CA LEU A 138 -31.86 -13.85 -6.30
C LEU A 138 -31.93 -15.22 -5.61
N HIS A 139 -31.34 -15.35 -4.42
CA HIS A 139 -31.37 -16.59 -3.65
C HIS A 139 -32.82 -16.99 -3.29
N VAL A 140 -33.60 -16.02 -2.87
CA VAL A 140 -35.00 -16.28 -2.45
C VAL A 140 -35.92 -16.46 -3.67
N LYS A 141 -35.75 -15.60 -4.70
CA LYS A 141 -36.66 -15.54 -5.84
C LYS A 141 -36.46 -16.67 -6.85
N TYR A 142 -35.21 -17.12 -7.02
CA TYR A 142 -34.83 -18.11 -8.03
C TYR A 142 -34.17 -19.33 -7.38
N MET A 143 -34.86 -19.95 -6.43
CA MET A 143 -34.40 -21.17 -5.78
C MET A 143 -34.12 -22.28 -6.80
N GLY A 144 -33.00 -22.99 -6.64
CA GLY A 144 -32.59 -24.09 -7.52
C GLY A 144 -31.90 -23.65 -8.82
N THR A 145 -31.88 -22.36 -9.15
CA THR A 145 -31.13 -21.86 -10.30
C THR A 145 -29.65 -21.73 -9.96
N LYS A 146 -28.77 -22.20 -10.84
CA LYS A 146 -27.32 -22.05 -10.67
C LYS A 146 -26.96 -20.55 -10.67
N ARG A 147 -26.23 -20.13 -9.65
CA ARG A 147 -25.81 -18.76 -9.44
C ARG A 147 -24.35 -18.72 -9.04
N PHE A 148 -23.70 -17.59 -9.33
CA PHE A 148 -22.39 -17.25 -8.84
C PHE A 148 -22.51 -15.94 -8.07
N GLY A 149 -22.08 -15.93 -6.80
CA GLY A 149 -22.05 -14.76 -5.94
C GLY A 149 -20.62 -14.25 -5.75
N LEU A 150 -20.54 -13.06 -5.17
CA LEU A 150 -19.27 -12.42 -4.82
C LEU A 150 -18.96 -12.57 -3.32
N ASP A 151 -19.47 -13.60 -2.67
CA ASP A 151 -19.32 -13.80 -1.23
C ASP A 151 -17.86 -13.58 -0.77
N GLY A 152 -17.65 -12.54 0.06
CA GLY A 152 -16.31 -12.09 0.50
C GLY A 152 -15.59 -11.16 -0.48
N GLY A 153 -16.10 -10.98 -1.69
CA GLY A 153 -15.53 -10.13 -2.75
C GLY A 153 -16.41 -8.94 -3.14
N GLU A 154 -17.45 -8.60 -2.36
CA GLU A 154 -18.44 -7.56 -2.68
C GLU A 154 -17.81 -6.17 -2.88
N ALA A 155 -16.62 -5.92 -2.30
CA ALA A 155 -15.85 -4.70 -2.50
C ALA A 155 -15.46 -4.46 -3.99
N LEU A 156 -15.50 -5.50 -4.84
CA LEU A 156 -15.31 -5.36 -6.29
C LEU A 156 -16.34 -4.42 -6.91
N ILE A 157 -17.60 -4.43 -6.44
CA ILE A 157 -18.68 -3.62 -7.01
C ILE A 157 -18.41 -2.12 -6.89
N PRO A 158 -18.18 -1.55 -5.68
CA PRO A 158 -17.83 -0.13 -5.58
C PRO A 158 -16.47 0.21 -6.21
N ALA A 159 -15.51 -0.71 -6.25
CA ALA A 159 -14.23 -0.51 -6.93
C ALA A 159 -14.41 -0.38 -8.44
N MET A 160 -15.16 -1.27 -9.07
CA MET A 160 -15.49 -1.21 -10.51
C MET A 160 -16.26 0.06 -10.86
N GLU A 161 -17.26 0.44 -10.05
CA GLU A 161 -18.00 1.69 -10.25
C GLU A 161 -17.08 2.91 -10.22
N ALA A 162 -16.15 2.95 -9.26
CA ALA A 162 -15.18 4.04 -9.16
C ALA A 162 -14.23 4.10 -10.38
N ILE A 163 -13.77 2.95 -10.88
CA ILE A 163 -12.91 2.86 -12.06
C ILE A 163 -13.66 3.36 -13.30
N ILE A 164 -14.87 2.88 -13.54
CA ILE A 164 -15.69 3.25 -14.69
C ILE A 164 -15.99 4.77 -14.68
N LYS A 165 -16.40 5.32 -13.53
CA LYS A 165 -16.71 6.75 -13.39
C LYS A 165 -15.51 7.67 -13.60
N ARG A 166 -14.29 7.18 -13.36
CA ARG A 166 -13.06 7.97 -13.53
C ARG A 166 -12.38 7.76 -14.87
N GLY A 167 -12.66 6.66 -15.54
CA GLY A 167 -12.08 6.30 -16.83
C GLY A 167 -12.88 6.75 -18.04
N GLY A 168 -14.13 7.14 -17.84
CA GLY A 168 -15.00 7.78 -18.83
C GLY A 168 -15.05 9.27 -18.67
#